data_a73acec1a825010821141cf9d6a8f50b
#
_entry.id   a73acec1a825010821141cf9d6a8f50b
#
_cell.length_a   1.000
_cell.length_b   1.000
_cell.length_c   1.000
_cell.angle_alpha   90.00
_cell.angle_beta   90.00
_cell.angle_gamma   90.00
#
_symmetry.space_group_name_H-M   'P 1'
#
loop_
_entity.id
_entity.type
_entity.pdbx_description
1 polymer ?
#
loop_
_entity_poly.entity_id
_entity_poly.type
_entity_poly.pdbx_seq_one_letter_code
_entity_poly.pdbx_strand_id
1 'polypeptide(L)'
;SLTQSCCPCLVSRAMSRLPFEAFLALRYLRPRRTFVSVITVISIIGVMLGVAVLIIVISVMSGFDQEYRDRILGFNAHLKISQIDPARGFDVPLTDFEAIRKTVASNENVIGVAPYVTGQVAIQTQPAEGNPKFAAALLRGIDPKLEGSVSVLPKSVVEGELDLHGRSLLIGRDFAHGMNLQIGDRVVIMSPSLLEKML
;
A
#
# COMPACT_ATOMS: atom_id res chain seq x y z
N SER A 1 -73.94 -45.64 -2.66
CA SER A 1 -73.68 -45.21 -1.29
C SER A 1 -72.33 -44.46 -1.32
N LEU A 2 -72.35 -43.14 -1.40
CA LEU A 2 -72.13 -42.25 -0.28
C LEU A 2 -70.77 -42.45 0.38
N THR A 3 -69.81 -41.59 0.18
CA THR A 3 -69.59 -40.48 1.09
C THR A 3 -68.52 -39.52 0.57
N GLN A 4 -68.89 -38.29 0.52
CA GLN A 4 -68.02 -37.11 0.45
C GLN A 4 -67.02 -37.09 1.63
N SER A 5 -65.83 -36.68 1.37
CA SER A 5 -64.99 -36.09 2.39
C SER A 5 -64.22 -34.94 1.78
N CYS A 6 -64.73 -33.77 2.09
CA CYS A 6 -64.07 -32.48 1.94
C CYS A 6 -62.78 -32.45 2.76
N CYS A 7 -61.65 -32.16 2.12
CA CYS A 7 -60.46 -31.65 2.78
C CYS A 7 -60.50 -30.11 2.79
N PRO A 8 -60.60 -29.46 3.93
CA PRO A 8 -60.35 -28.02 3.98
C PRO A 8 -58.87 -27.75 3.92
N CYS A 9 -58.47 -27.03 2.91
CA CYS A 9 -57.18 -26.32 2.82
C CYS A 9 -56.90 -25.55 4.09
N LEU A 10 -56.00 -26.05 4.90
CA LEU A 10 -55.32 -25.29 5.94
C LEU A 10 -54.20 -24.50 5.29
N VAL A 11 -54.59 -23.39 4.67
CA VAL A 11 -53.61 -22.28 4.45
C VAL A 11 -53.37 -21.66 5.80
N SER A 12 -52.40 -22.20 6.51
CA SER A 12 -51.82 -21.56 7.67
C SER A 12 -51.05 -20.31 7.21
N ARG A 13 -51.80 -19.23 7.18
CA ARG A 13 -51.26 -17.89 7.07
C ARG A 13 -50.42 -17.62 8.33
N ALA A 14 -49.13 -17.88 8.25
CA ALA A 14 -48.15 -17.39 9.23
C ALA A 14 -48.15 -15.87 9.18
N MET A 15 -49.17 -15.27 9.79
CA MET A 15 -49.08 -13.88 10.19
C MET A 15 -48.03 -13.83 11.29
N SER A 16 -46.82 -13.42 10.91
CA SER A 16 -45.81 -13.00 11.85
C SER A 16 -46.43 -11.94 12.74
N ARG A 17 -46.76 -12.34 13.99
CA ARG A 17 -47.23 -11.45 15.02
C ARG A 17 -46.07 -10.52 15.33
N LEU A 18 -46.06 -9.36 14.73
CA LEU A 18 -45.22 -8.26 15.19
C LEU A 18 -45.48 -8.12 16.70
N PRO A 19 -44.46 -8.13 17.54
CA PRO A 19 -44.65 -7.95 18.98
C PRO A 19 -45.43 -6.67 19.17
N PHE A 20 -46.38 -6.70 20.16
CA PHE A 20 -47.29 -5.59 20.45
C PHE A 20 -46.57 -4.26 20.58
N GLU A 21 -45.33 -4.31 21.06
CA GLU A 21 -44.44 -3.16 21.19
C GLU A 21 -44.08 -2.55 19.83
N ALA A 22 -43.80 -3.36 18.81
CA ALA A 22 -43.50 -2.90 17.45
C ALA A 22 -44.74 -2.28 16.78
N PHE A 23 -45.95 -2.82 17.03
CA PHE A 23 -47.20 -2.23 16.56
C PHE A 23 -47.50 -0.89 17.20
N LEU A 24 -47.26 -0.77 18.50
CA LEU A 24 -47.36 0.47 19.24
C LEU A 24 -46.36 1.50 18.76
N ALA A 25 -45.10 1.12 18.60
CA ALA A 25 -44.04 1.96 18.04
C ALA A 25 -44.39 2.50 16.65
N LEU A 26 -44.89 1.63 15.77
CA LEU A 26 -45.31 2.03 14.41
C LEU A 26 -46.50 2.99 14.43
N ARG A 27 -47.41 2.82 15.38
CA ARG A 27 -48.56 3.72 15.58
C ARG A 27 -48.14 5.09 16.11
N TYR A 28 -47.15 5.16 16.96
CA TYR A 28 -46.58 6.42 17.44
C TYR A 28 -45.68 7.11 16.40
N LEU A 29 -44.99 6.35 15.55
CA LEU A 29 -44.22 6.86 14.43
C LEU A 29 -45.08 7.38 13.28
N ARG A 30 -46.38 7.05 13.25
CA ARG A 30 -47.29 7.54 12.19
C ARG A 30 -47.48 9.05 12.33
N PRO A 31 -47.03 9.87 11.39
CA PRO A 31 -47.05 11.32 11.53
C PRO A 31 -48.49 11.85 11.54
N ARG A 32 -49.03 12.05 12.69
CA ARG A 32 -50.21 12.90 12.88
C ARG A 32 -49.70 14.32 13.18
N ARG A 33 -49.67 15.16 12.17
CA ARG A 33 -49.62 16.65 12.16
C ARG A 33 -49.15 17.36 13.46
N THR A 34 -48.10 16.87 14.10
CA THR A 34 -47.58 17.50 15.33
C THR A 34 -46.08 17.77 15.11
N PHE A 35 -45.61 18.94 15.46
CA PHE A 35 -44.20 19.37 15.36
C PHE A 35 -43.19 18.37 15.97
N VAL A 36 -43.62 17.59 16.95
CA VAL A 36 -42.83 16.52 17.59
C VAL A 36 -42.41 15.43 16.59
N SER A 37 -43.26 15.12 15.58
CA SER A 37 -42.95 14.13 14.55
C SER A 37 -41.82 14.57 13.61
N VAL A 38 -41.70 15.86 13.29
CA VAL A 38 -40.65 16.42 12.44
C VAL A 38 -39.30 16.37 13.15
N ILE A 39 -39.25 16.73 14.42
CA ILE A 39 -38.03 16.68 15.23
C ILE A 39 -37.51 15.25 15.33
N THR A 40 -38.39 14.27 15.56
CA THR A 40 -38.00 12.86 15.63
C THR A 40 -37.42 12.36 14.32
N VAL A 41 -38.02 12.70 13.18
CA VAL A 41 -37.51 12.32 11.85
C VAL A 41 -36.14 12.93 11.57
N ILE A 42 -35.96 14.22 11.87
CA ILE A 42 -34.66 14.89 11.72
C ILE A 42 -33.58 14.23 12.58
N SER A 43 -33.93 13.89 13.85
CA SER A 43 -33.01 13.23 14.78
C SER A 43 -32.59 11.83 14.25
N ILE A 44 -33.54 11.06 13.76
CA ILE A 44 -33.25 9.73 13.17
C ILE A 44 -32.33 9.86 11.95
N ILE A 45 -32.63 10.78 11.03
CA ILE A 45 -31.81 11.03 9.84
C ILE A 45 -30.40 11.48 10.26
N GLY A 46 -30.28 12.35 11.26
CA GLY A 46 -29.00 12.81 11.79
C GLY A 46 -28.14 11.68 12.31
N VAL A 47 -28.72 10.78 13.11
CA VAL A 47 -28.01 9.61 13.64
C VAL A 47 -27.63 8.64 12.51
N MET A 48 -28.57 8.36 11.60
CA MET A 48 -28.28 7.49 10.44
C MET A 48 -27.14 8.03 9.59
N LEU A 49 -27.15 9.32 9.31
CA LEU A 49 -26.11 9.97 8.52
C LEU A 49 -24.76 9.91 9.24
N GLY A 50 -24.74 10.19 10.54
CA GLY A 50 -23.51 10.10 11.36
C GLY A 50 -22.90 8.71 11.36
N VAL A 51 -23.71 7.67 11.54
CA VAL A 51 -23.23 6.28 11.49
C VAL A 51 -22.78 5.89 10.08
N ALA A 52 -23.52 6.29 9.05
CA ALA A 52 -23.15 6.02 7.67
C ALA A 52 -21.79 6.63 7.30
N VAL A 53 -21.56 7.89 7.65
CA VAL A 53 -20.28 8.56 7.43
C VAL A 53 -19.15 7.84 8.17
N LEU A 54 -19.37 7.44 9.41
CA LEU A 54 -18.36 6.72 10.21
C LEU A 54 -18.00 5.39 9.57
N ILE A 55 -18.97 4.63 9.10
CA ILE A 55 -18.72 3.35 8.39
C ILE A 55 -17.93 3.59 7.11
N ILE A 56 -18.30 4.59 6.31
CA ILE A 56 -17.60 4.93 5.06
C ILE A 56 -16.15 5.29 5.35
N VAL A 57 -15.90 6.16 6.33
CA VAL A 57 -14.54 6.58 6.68
C VAL A 57 -13.69 5.40 7.13
N ILE A 58 -14.21 4.54 8.01
CA ILE A 58 -13.48 3.34 8.47
C ILE A 58 -13.21 2.39 7.30
N SER A 59 -14.17 2.18 6.41
CA SER A 59 -14.01 1.28 5.25
C SER A 59 -12.95 1.79 4.29
N VAL A 60 -12.96 3.08 3.97
CA VAL A 60 -11.95 3.70 3.10
C VAL A 60 -10.57 3.64 3.74
N MET A 61 -10.48 3.97 5.04
CA MET A 61 -9.20 3.95 5.76
C MET A 61 -8.61 2.54 5.85
N SER A 62 -9.44 1.53 6.10
CA SER A 62 -9.01 0.13 6.15
C SER A 62 -8.50 -0.36 4.79
N GLY A 63 -9.21 -0.02 3.72
CA GLY A 63 -8.80 -0.37 2.36
C GLY A 63 -7.49 0.29 1.95
N PHE A 64 -7.33 1.57 2.32
CA PHE A 64 -6.09 2.31 2.06
C PHE A 64 -4.90 1.73 2.84
N ASP A 65 -5.08 1.39 4.13
CA ASP A 65 -4.00 0.82 4.96
C ASP A 65 -3.48 -0.50 4.38
N GLN A 66 -4.38 -1.35 3.89
CA GLN A 66 -4.01 -2.63 3.29
C GLN A 66 -3.24 -2.45 1.98
N GLU A 67 -3.75 -1.63 1.06
CA GLU A 67 -3.08 -1.33 -0.22
C GLU A 67 -1.71 -0.67 0.00
N TYR A 68 -1.63 0.24 0.97
CA TYR A 68 -0.39 0.92 1.32
C TYR A 68 0.66 -0.04 1.90
N ARG A 69 0.24 -0.95 2.78
CA ARG A 69 1.11 -2.00 3.33
C ARG A 69 1.65 -2.91 2.26
N ASP A 70 0.81 -3.42 1.38
CA ASP A 70 1.20 -4.35 0.33
C ASP A 70 2.22 -3.72 -0.63
N ARG A 71 2.04 -2.46 -0.97
CA ARG A 71 2.99 -1.72 -1.81
C ARG A 71 4.31 -1.42 -1.11
N ILE A 72 4.29 -0.94 0.12
CA ILE A 72 5.53 -0.57 0.82
C ILE A 72 6.31 -1.80 1.28
N LEU A 73 5.64 -2.78 1.88
CA LEU A 73 6.29 -3.98 2.38
C LEU A 73 6.82 -4.86 1.24
N GLY A 74 6.19 -4.83 0.06
CA GLY A 74 6.66 -5.57 -1.09
C GLY A 74 8.00 -5.09 -1.64
N PHE A 75 8.30 -3.79 -1.57
CA PHE A 75 9.54 -3.21 -2.08
C PHE A 75 10.70 -3.21 -1.10
N ASN A 76 10.42 -3.37 0.20
CA ASN A 76 11.42 -3.32 1.24
C ASN A 76 11.53 -4.66 1.96
N ALA A 77 12.76 -5.03 2.34
CA ALA A 77 12.98 -6.14 3.25
C ALA A 77 12.30 -5.88 4.60
N HIS A 78 11.76 -6.92 5.23
CA HIS A 78 11.14 -6.81 6.55
C HIS A 78 12.15 -6.43 7.64
N LEU A 79 13.41 -6.81 7.47
CA LEU A 79 14.50 -6.51 8.40
C LEU A 79 15.69 -5.94 7.63
N LYS A 80 16.23 -4.86 8.14
CA LYS A 80 17.48 -4.25 7.67
C LYS A 80 18.55 -4.45 8.73
N ILE A 81 19.67 -5.02 8.35
CA ILE A 81 20.85 -5.15 9.20
C ILE A 81 21.85 -4.07 8.76
N SER A 82 22.19 -3.17 9.66
CA SER A 82 23.17 -2.12 9.43
C SER A 82 24.13 -2.07 10.63
N GLN A 83 25.36 -1.69 10.37
CA GLN A 83 26.34 -1.40 11.40
C GLN A 83 26.33 0.10 11.67
N ILE A 84 26.12 0.48 12.92
CA ILE A 84 26.12 1.89 13.33
C ILE A 84 27.45 2.17 14.03
N ASP A 85 28.15 3.20 13.59
CA ASP A 85 29.32 3.71 14.32
C ASP A 85 28.86 4.43 15.59
N PRO A 86 29.19 3.94 16.78
CA PRO A 86 28.76 4.55 18.04
C PRO A 86 29.32 5.96 18.25
N ALA A 87 30.42 6.31 17.57
CA ALA A 87 31.02 7.65 17.69
C ALA A 87 30.39 8.69 16.77
N ARG A 88 29.86 8.27 15.62
CA ARG A 88 29.33 9.16 14.57
C ARG A 88 27.82 9.08 14.39
N GLY A 89 27.18 8.03 14.86
CA GLY A 89 25.74 7.82 14.75
C GLY A 89 25.22 7.55 13.33
N PHE A 90 26.13 7.27 12.39
CA PHE A 90 25.78 6.98 11.00
C PHE A 90 25.97 5.50 10.65
N ASP A 91 25.21 5.02 9.66
CA ASP A 91 25.38 3.70 9.09
C ASP A 91 26.77 3.58 8.44
N VAL A 92 27.53 2.57 8.83
CA VAL A 92 28.84 2.25 8.24
C VAL A 92 28.70 1.01 7.36
N PRO A 93 29.50 0.89 6.29
CA PRO A 93 29.53 -0.32 5.49
C PRO A 93 29.87 -1.55 6.32
N LEU A 94 29.13 -2.65 6.13
CA LEU A 94 29.40 -3.92 6.78
C LEU A 94 30.72 -4.50 6.28
N THR A 95 31.67 -4.75 7.18
CA THR A 95 32.99 -5.28 6.85
C THR A 95 32.97 -6.78 6.56
N ASP A 96 32.13 -7.56 7.25
CA ASP A 96 32.03 -9.01 7.13
C ASP A 96 30.67 -9.48 6.62
N PHE A 97 30.29 -8.98 5.44
CA PHE A 97 29.00 -9.29 4.84
C PHE A 97 28.74 -10.80 4.68
N GLU A 98 29.73 -11.58 4.21
CA GLU A 98 29.56 -13.02 3.96
C GLU A 98 29.32 -13.83 5.27
N ALA A 99 29.99 -13.48 6.36
CA ALA A 99 29.79 -14.12 7.65
C ALA A 99 28.39 -13.83 8.21
N ILE A 100 27.96 -12.55 8.12
CA ILE A 100 26.63 -12.12 8.55
C ILE A 100 25.57 -12.80 7.70
N ARG A 101 25.73 -12.84 6.38
CA ARG A 101 24.82 -13.51 5.45
C ARG A 101 24.61 -14.99 5.80
N LYS A 102 25.70 -15.73 6.07
CA LYS A 102 25.62 -17.13 6.46
C LYS A 102 24.88 -17.31 7.79
N THR A 103 25.18 -16.48 8.77
CA THR A 103 24.53 -16.53 10.09
C THR A 103 23.04 -16.25 9.99
N VAL A 104 22.65 -15.24 9.20
CA VAL A 104 21.25 -14.87 9.02
C VAL A 104 20.50 -15.92 8.20
N ALA A 105 21.10 -16.43 7.12
CA ALA A 105 20.50 -17.44 6.27
C ALA A 105 20.34 -18.82 6.97
N SER A 106 21.05 -19.07 8.07
CA SER A 106 20.89 -20.30 8.85
C SER A 106 19.62 -20.34 9.70
N ASN A 107 18.91 -19.23 9.82
CA ASN A 107 17.67 -19.15 10.61
C ASN A 107 16.46 -19.60 9.76
N GLU A 108 15.68 -20.52 10.27
CA GLU A 108 14.52 -21.13 9.58
C GLU A 108 13.44 -20.11 9.20
N ASN A 109 13.36 -18.99 9.90
CA ASN A 109 12.37 -17.95 9.63
C ASN A 109 12.80 -16.94 8.53
N VAL A 110 14.02 -17.08 8.00
CA VAL A 110 14.55 -16.19 6.97
C VAL A 110 14.35 -16.82 5.58
N ILE A 111 13.55 -16.16 4.75
CA ILE A 111 13.24 -16.62 3.40
C ILE A 111 14.33 -16.22 2.40
N GLY A 112 14.93 -15.05 2.59
CA GLY A 112 15.95 -14.53 1.67
C GLY A 112 16.83 -13.47 2.33
N VAL A 113 18.04 -13.34 1.82
CA VAL A 113 19.03 -12.34 2.27
C VAL A 113 19.68 -11.74 1.04
N ALA A 114 19.56 -10.43 0.86
CA ALA A 114 20.18 -9.70 -0.24
C ALA A 114 20.99 -8.50 0.29
N PRO A 115 22.20 -8.29 -0.22
CA PRO A 115 22.96 -7.09 0.09
C PRO A 115 22.43 -5.91 -0.68
N TYR A 116 22.50 -4.74 -0.08
CA TYR A 116 22.23 -3.51 -0.81
C TYR A 116 23.13 -2.36 -0.30
N VAL A 117 23.35 -1.40 -1.17
CA VAL A 117 24.06 -0.16 -0.85
C VAL A 117 23.17 1.00 -1.21
N THR A 118 23.06 1.98 -0.33
CA THR A 118 22.28 3.20 -0.60
C THR A 118 23.16 4.42 -0.51
N GLY A 119 22.89 5.39 -1.39
CA GLY A 119 23.58 6.67 -1.36
C GLY A 119 22.73 7.76 -2.01
N GLN A 120 22.88 8.99 -1.54
CA GLN A 120 22.30 10.14 -2.18
C GLN A 120 23.18 10.55 -3.36
N VAL A 121 22.54 10.82 -4.50
CA VAL A 121 23.22 11.22 -5.73
C VAL A 121 22.46 12.33 -6.41
N ALA A 122 23.19 13.16 -7.16
CA ALA A 122 22.61 14.07 -8.12
C ALA A 122 22.62 13.42 -9.49
N ILE A 123 21.47 13.45 -10.16
CA ILE A 123 21.30 12.92 -11.51
C ILE A 123 21.10 14.08 -12.46
N GLN A 124 21.86 14.07 -13.54
CA GLN A 124 21.75 15.05 -14.63
C GLN A 124 21.37 14.31 -15.90
N THR A 125 20.35 14.80 -16.61
CA THR A 125 19.99 14.27 -17.93
C THR A 125 20.96 14.81 -19.00
N GLN A 126 21.18 14.02 -20.05
CA GLN A 126 21.94 14.43 -21.23
C GLN A 126 21.01 14.37 -22.46
N PRO A 127 20.08 15.31 -22.61
CA PRO A 127 19.23 15.35 -23.79
C PRO A 127 20.06 15.69 -25.04
N ALA A 128 19.68 15.13 -26.17
CA ALA A 128 20.29 15.46 -27.47
C ALA A 128 20.01 16.93 -27.85
N GLU A 129 18.84 17.44 -27.49
CA GLU A 129 18.40 18.83 -27.68
C GLU A 129 17.73 19.33 -26.38
N GLY A 130 18.02 20.57 -26.00
CA GLY A 130 17.43 21.23 -24.85
C GLY A 130 18.37 21.36 -23.64
N ASN A 131 17.82 21.88 -22.53
CA ASN A 131 18.58 22.10 -21.32
C ASN A 131 18.62 20.84 -20.45
N PRO A 132 19.79 20.49 -19.89
CA PRO A 132 19.88 19.37 -18.95
C PRO A 132 19.06 19.66 -17.69
N LYS A 133 18.33 18.66 -17.23
CA LYS A 133 17.60 18.70 -15.95
C LYS A 133 18.44 18.07 -14.86
N PHE A 134 18.30 18.59 -13.64
CA PHE A 134 18.99 18.09 -12.46
C PHE A 134 17.96 17.65 -11.42
N ALA A 135 18.21 16.52 -10.77
CA ALA A 135 17.43 16.07 -9.63
C ALA A 135 18.31 15.35 -8.61
N ALA A 136 17.98 15.50 -7.34
CA ALA A 136 18.54 14.66 -6.30
C ALA A 136 17.72 13.38 -6.16
N ALA A 137 18.38 12.24 -6.05
CA ALA A 137 17.75 10.95 -5.91
C ALA A 137 18.51 10.06 -4.92
N LEU A 138 17.80 9.07 -4.37
CA LEU A 138 18.40 7.99 -3.61
C LEU A 138 18.74 6.86 -4.57
N LEU A 139 20.02 6.57 -4.72
CA LEU A 139 20.52 5.44 -5.50
C LEU A 139 20.62 4.22 -4.59
N ARG A 140 20.05 3.10 -5.03
CA ARG A 140 20.17 1.79 -4.38
C ARG A 140 20.88 0.82 -5.30
N GLY A 141 22.05 0.36 -4.89
CA GLY A 141 22.75 -0.75 -5.54
C GLY A 141 22.26 -2.07 -4.99
N ILE A 142 21.88 -2.98 -5.84
CA ILE A 142 21.32 -4.29 -5.51
C ILE A 142 22.04 -5.41 -6.27
N ASP A 143 21.95 -6.63 -5.76
CA ASP A 143 22.30 -7.84 -6.52
C ASP A 143 21.03 -8.40 -7.19
N PRO A 144 20.91 -8.33 -8.53
CA PRO A 144 19.71 -8.76 -9.25
C PRO A 144 19.33 -10.22 -9.00
N LYS A 145 20.30 -11.08 -8.67
CA LYS A 145 20.08 -12.52 -8.44
C LYS A 145 19.45 -12.79 -7.08
N LEU A 146 19.79 -12.01 -6.07
CA LEU A 146 19.34 -12.19 -4.70
C LEU A 146 18.10 -11.34 -4.37
N GLU A 147 17.95 -10.20 -5.03
CA GLU A 147 16.86 -9.24 -4.77
C GLU A 147 15.47 -9.87 -4.93
N GLY A 148 15.29 -10.78 -5.88
CA GLY A 148 14.01 -11.47 -6.11
C GLY A 148 13.52 -12.33 -4.96
N SER A 149 14.39 -12.70 -4.01
CA SER A 149 14.02 -13.44 -2.79
C SER A 149 13.57 -12.53 -1.66
N VAL A 150 13.86 -11.22 -1.75
CA VAL A 150 13.67 -10.25 -0.65
C VAL A 150 12.64 -9.19 -1.01
N SER A 151 12.54 -8.84 -2.30
CA SER A 151 11.61 -7.80 -2.75
C SER A 151 10.86 -8.19 -4.02
N VAL A 152 9.75 -7.49 -4.29
CA VAL A 152 8.96 -7.64 -5.53
C VAL A 152 9.53 -6.82 -6.70
N LEU A 153 10.63 -6.13 -6.49
CA LEU A 153 11.24 -5.21 -7.47
C LEU A 153 11.42 -5.84 -8.86
N PRO A 154 11.94 -7.08 -9.00
CA PRO A 154 12.09 -7.70 -10.32
C PRO A 154 10.78 -7.93 -11.07
N LYS A 155 9.67 -8.13 -10.32
CA LYS A 155 8.33 -8.35 -10.89
C LYS A 155 7.60 -7.03 -11.18
N SER A 156 8.11 -5.93 -10.70
CA SER A 156 7.49 -4.59 -10.78
C SER A 156 8.00 -3.77 -11.95
N VAL A 157 8.89 -4.32 -12.77
CA VAL A 157 9.35 -3.67 -13.98
C VAL A 157 8.20 -3.64 -14.99
N VAL A 158 7.80 -2.44 -15.40
CA VAL A 158 6.67 -2.22 -16.32
C VAL A 158 7.14 -2.04 -17.75
N GLU A 159 8.29 -1.40 -17.94
CA GLU A 159 8.88 -1.12 -19.24
C GLU A 159 10.37 -1.47 -19.23
N GLY A 160 10.85 -2.12 -20.27
CA GLY A 160 12.23 -2.59 -20.37
C GLY A 160 12.47 -3.91 -19.64
N GLU A 161 13.71 -4.20 -19.35
CA GLU A 161 14.17 -5.43 -18.69
C GLU A 161 15.02 -5.06 -17.46
N LEU A 162 15.00 -5.93 -16.44
CA LEU A 162 15.87 -5.80 -15.28
C LEU A 162 17.27 -6.33 -15.62
N ASP A 163 17.96 -5.61 -16.48
CA ASP A 163 19.38 -5.86 -16.77
C ASP A 163 20.24 -4.76 -16.13
N LEU A 164 20.87 -5.08 -15.01
CA LEU A 164 21.77 -4.20 -14.29
C LEU A 164 23.25 -4.50 -14.57
N HIS A 165 23.56 -5.17 -15.67
CA HIS A 165 24.92 -5.41 -16.08
C HIS A 165 25.55 -4.15 -16.71
N GLY A 166 26.79 -3.87 -16.37
CA GLY A 166 27.53 -2.73 -16.92
C GLY A 166 27.12 -1.39 -16.32
N ARG A 167 26.61 -0.49 -17.14
CA ARG A 167 26.23 0.89 -16.75
C ARG A 167 24.73 1.13 -16.87
N SER A 168 23.94 0.14 -16.54
CA SER A 168 22.48 0.22 -16.62
C SER A 168 21.88 0.68 -15.31
N LEU A 169 20.77 1.37 -15.38
CA LEU A 169 20.04 1.95 -14.25
C LEU A 169 18.55 1.71 -14.42
N LEU A 170 17.89 1.25 -13.36
CA LEU A 170 16.44 1.17 -13.27
C LEU A 170 15.92 2.43 -12.57
N ILE A 171 14.93 3.08 -13.18
CA ILE A 171 14.39 4.36 -12.70
C ILE A 171 12.88 4.21 -12.45
N GLY A 172 12.37 4.83 -11.40
CA GLY A 172 10.94 4.90 -11.15
C GLY A 172 10.21 5.67 -12.26
N ARG A 173 9.02 5.21 -12.65
CA ARG A 173 8.22 5.81 -13.73
C ARG A 173 7.98 7.30 -13.52
N ASP A 174 7.55 7.70 -12.33
CA ASP A 174 7.24 9.10 -12.04
C ASP A 174 8.49 10.00 -12.11
N PHE A 175 9.63 9.47 -11.68
CA PHE A 175 10.91 10.15 -11.81
C PHE A 175 11.31 10.30 -13.28
N ALA A 176 11.16 9.25 -14.09
CA ALA A 176 11.44 9.29 -15.52
C ALA A 176 10.57 10.33 -16.23
N HIS A 177 9.26 10.35 -15.96
CA HIS A 177 8.35 11.36 -16.50
C HIS A 177 8.74 12.79 -16.08
N GLY A 178 9.06 13.02 -14.80
CA GLY A 178 9.48 14.33 -14.31
C GLY A 178 10.75 14.86 -14.98
N MET A 179 11.69 13.94 -15.26
CA MET A 179 12.96 14.25 -15.93
C MET A 179 12.89 14.18 -17.45
N ASN A 180 11.75 13.74 -18.02
CA ASN A 180 11.54 13.50 -19.45
C ASN A 180 12.55 12.51 -20.04
N LEU A 181 12.75 11.39 -19.34
CA LEU A 181 13.65 10.31 -19.72
C LEU A 181 12.89 9.18 -20.39
N GLN A 182 13.50 8.59 -21.40
CA GLN A 182 13.05 7.40 -22.11
C GLN A 182 14.06 6.26 -21.95
N ILE A 183 13.63 5.05 -22.26
CA ILE A 183 14.50 3.87 -22.24
C ILE A 183 15.64 4.07 -23.27
N GLY A 184 16.87 3.90 -22.80
CA GLY A 184 18.07 4.10 -23.63
C GLY A 184 18.73 5.47 -23.47
N ASP A 185 18.08 6.42 -22.79
CA ASP A 185 18.68 7.71 -22.50
C ASP A 185 19.87 7.61 -21.55
N ARG A 186 20.81 8.52 -21.70
CA ARG A 186 22.00 8.59 -20.85
C ARG A 186 21.81 9.63 -19.75
N VAL A 187 22.22 9.25 -18.55
CA VAL A 187 22.23 10.15 -17.38
C VAL A 187 23.61 10.17 -16.74
N VAL A 188 23.98 11.30 -16.19
CA VAL A 188 25.20 11.44 -15.38
C VAL A 188 24.81 11.36 -13.92
N ILE A 189 25.47 10.49 -13.17
CA ILE A 189 25.29 10.33 -11.74
C ILE A 189 26.49 10.94 -11.04
N MET A 190 26.23 11.90 -10.16
CA MET A 190 27.24 12.57 -9.37
C MET A 190 27.00 12.24 -7.89
N SER A 191 28.01 11.64 -7.24
CA SER A 191 27.98 11.39 -5.82
C SER A 191 28.61 12.56 -5.05
N PRO A 192 28.01 13.05 -3.95
CA PRO A 192 28.61 14.09 -3.11
C PRO A 192 30.01 13.72 -2.61
N SER A 193 30.25 12.44 -2.32
CA SER A 193 31.57 11.94 -1.90
C SER A 193 32.66 12.04 -2.98
N LEU A 194 32.29 12.15 -4.24
CA LEU A 194 33.22 12.41 -5.34
C LEU A 194 33.59 13.90 -5.39
N LEU A 195 32.64 14.80 -5.11
CA LEU A 195 32.86 16.23 -5.06
C LEU A 195 33.81 16.61 -3.91
N GLU A 196 33.68 15.95 -2.75
CA GLU A 196 34.56 16.18 -1.59
C GLU A 196 36.02 15.74 -1.84
N LYS A 197 36.25 14.75 -2.72
CA LYS A 197 37.59 14.31 -3.12
C LYS A 197 38.23 15.17 -4.21
N MET A 198 37.44 16.01 -4.89
CA MET A 198 37.91 16.88 -5.97
C MET A 198 38.21 18.31 -5.49
N LEU A 199 37.83 18.67 -4.27
CA LEU A 199 38.14 19.91 -3.57
C LEU A 199 39.31 19.72 -2.59
#